data_f9c7cf505596b13984234c8d5ff3d0b8
#
_entry.id   f9c7cf505596b13984234c8d5ff3d0b8
#
_cell.length_a   1.000
_cell.length_b   1.000
_cell.length_c   1.000
_cell.angle_alpha   90.00
_cell.angle_beta   90.00
_cell.angle_gamma   90.00
#
_symmetry.space_group_name_H-M   'P 1'
#
loop_
_entity.id
_entity.type
_entity.pdbx_description
1 polymer ?
#
loop_
_entity_poly.entity_id
_entity_poly.type
_entity_poly.pdbx_seq_one_letter_code
_entity_poly.pdbx_strand_id
1 'polypeptide(L)'
;MNKGNAQKFKKPKIIAVANQKGGVGKTNITFNLSGALSEKNKRLLLIDLDQQGNLSSSFLENIYTLEFTIVNLFLDNDIDIAKVIQKTSFQNIDIIPSNIDLSKIDLQLAGEPDAQYFLADKLKDLKESYNYIIIDCPPSLGLATRIGLVAADEVIIPLECQEWAVKGTAYLRGAITKIRKRANPKLEIMGYIINKFVGRRKLEEVYHETVLEGFKDKVFKVELKNSVKYAEATTLKKPITYYLPSSEQAETYRKLAQEIINHD
;
A
#
# COMPACT_ATOMS: atom_id res chain seq x y z
N MET A 1 -34.92 -4.34 -28.41
CA MET A 1 -34.10 -3.27 -27.81
C MET A 1 -33.62 -3.75 -26.43
N ASN A 2 -32.43 -4.36 -26.40
CA ASN A 2 -31.83 -4.83 -25.13
C ASN A 2 -31.24 -3.61 -24.42
N LYS A 3 -31.84 -3.19 -23.33
CA LYS A 3 -31.23 -2.25 -22.38
C LYS A 3 -30.09 -3.00 -21.69
N GLY A 4 -28.88 -2.80 -22.16
CA GLY A 4 -27.71 -3.29 -21.48
C GLY A 4 -27.70 -2.76 -20.04
N ASN A 5 -27.73 -3.67 -19.06
CA ASN A 5 -27.47 -3.36 -17.66
C ASN A 5 -26.07 -2.75 -17.59
N ALA A 6 -25.98 -1.43 -17.52
CA ALA A 6 -24.78 -0.76 -17.08
C ALA A 6 -24.55 -1.22 -15.64
N GLN A 7 -23.67 -2.21 -15.45
CA GLN A 7 -23.18 -2.57 -14.13
C GLN A 7 -22.61 -1.31 -13.50
N LYS A 8 -23.28 -0.76 -12.48
CA LYS A 8 -22.71 0.31 -11.65
C LYS A 8 -21.48 -0.26 -10.98
N PHE A 9 -20.31 0.05 -11.51
CA PHE A 9 -19.06 -0.34 -10.89
C PHE A 9 -18.98 0.36 -9.52
N LYS A 10 -18.82 -0.44 -8.47
CA LYS A 10 -18.58 0.08 -7.11
C LYS A 10 -17.23 0.80 -7.15
N LYS A 11 -17.15 2.02 -6.59
CA LYS A 11 -15.89 2.77 -6.46
C LYS A 11 -14.85 1.88 -5.76
N PRO A 12 -13.61 1.82 -6.25
CA PRO A 12 -12.56 1.04 -5.59
C PRO A 12 -12.30 1.58 -4.18
N LYS A 13 -11.98 0.69 -3.25
CA LYS A 13 -11.44 1.06 -1.94
C LYS A 13 -9.97 1.41 -2.08
N ILE A 14 -9.56 2.60 -1.67
CA ILE A 14 -8.18 3.07 -1.77
C ILE A 14 -7.52 2.94 -0.41
N ILE A 15 -6.48 2.10 -0.31
CA ILE A 15 -5.78 1.79 0.93
C ILE A 15 -4.31 2.21 0.80
N ALA A 16 -3.84 3.11 1.67
CA ALA A 16 -2.43 3.43 1.78
C ALA A 16 -1.75 2.50 2.82
N VAL A 17 -0.57 1.97 2.48
CA VAL A 17 0.28 1.24 3.43
C VAL A 17 1.42 2.18 3.82
N ALA A 18 1.38 2.73 5.03
CA ALA A 18 2.25 3.82 5.44
C ALA A 18 2.86 3.61 6.83
N ASN A 19 4.14 3.89 6.97
CA ASN A 19 4.85 4.11 8.22
C ASN A 19 6.15 4.86 7.91
N GLN A 20 6.52 5.82 8.76
CA GLN A 20 7.76 6.57 8.59
C GLN A 20 9.02 5.73 8.91
N LYS A 21 8.89 4.64 9.67
CA LYS A 21 10.00 3.73 9.96
C LYS A 21 10.31 2.91 8.72
N GLY A 22 11.57 2.94 8.29
CA GLY A 22 12.09 2.06 7.25
C GLY A 22 12.12 0.60 7.71
N GLY A 23 12.00 -0.34 6.77
CA GLY A 23 12.15 -1.77 7.05
C GLY A 23 10.99 -2.46 7.77
N VAL A 24 9.91 -1.77 8.15
CA VAL A 24 8.75 -2.38 8.84
C VAL A 24 7.90 -3.28 7.94
N GLY A 25 8.23 -3.39 6.65
CA GLY A 25 7.60 -4.32 5.72
C GLY A 25 6.43 -3.75 4.92
N LYS A 26 6.30 -2.44 4.74
CA LYS A 26 5.24 -1.81 3.90
C LYS A 26 5.13 -2.48 2.53
N THR A 27 6.20 -2.42 1.75
CA THR A 27 6.30 -3.00 0.42
C THR A 27 6.02 -4.51 0.41
N ASN A 28 6.61 -5.24 1.38
CA ASN A 28 6.41 -6.69 1.48
C ASN A 28 4.94 -7.04 1.77
N ILE A 29 4.28 -6.26 2.63
CA ILE A 29 2.84 -6.43 2.91
C ILE A 29 2.03 -6.11 1.66
N THR A 30 2.27 -4.99 0.99
CA THR A 30 1.57 -4.61 -0.24
C THR A 30 1.72 -5.70 -1.31
N PHE A 31 2.93 -6.21 -1.52
CA PHE A 31 3.24 -7.25 -2.49
C PHE A 31 2.50 -8.56 -2.21
N ASN A 32 2.59 -9.09 -1.00
CA ASN A 32 2.01 -10.39 -0.68
C ASN A 32 0.48 -10.32 -0.46
N LEU A 33 -0.02 -9.20 0.09
CA LEU A 33 -1.45 -8.95 0.23
C LEU A 33 -2.14 -8.88 -1.14
N SER A 34 -1.50 -8.25 -2.14
CA SER A 34 -2.06 -8.18 -3.49
C SER A 34 -2.23 -9.57 -4.11
N GLY A 35 -1.27 -10.47 -3.91
CA GLY A 35 -1.41 -11.87 -4.32
C GLY A 35 -2.59 -12.57 -3.66
N ALA A 36 -2.75 -12.41 -2.35
CA ALA A 36 -3.84 -13.03 -1.60
C ALA A 36 -5.24 -12.47 -1.98
N LEU A 37 -5.33 -11.17 -2.25
CA LEU A 37 -6.57 -10.55 -2.73
C LEU A 37 -6.91 -10.99 -4.17
N SER A 38 -5.89 -11.11 -5.04
CA SER A 38 -6.05 -11.58 -6.41
C SER A 38 -6.58 -13.02 -6.47
N GLU A 39 -6.11 -13.94 -5.61
CA GLU A 39 -6.67 -15.28 -5.45
C GLU A 39 -8.16 -15.27 -5.09
N LYS A 40 -8.64 -14.22 -4.45
CA LYS A 40 -10.06 -14.01 -4.13
C LYS A 40 -10.83 -13.28 -5.25
N ASN A 41 -10.31 -13.30 -6.47
CA ASN A 41 -10.87 -12.63 -7.64
C ASN A 41 -11.08 -11.12 -7.46
N LYS A 42 -10.28 -10.46 -6.62
CA LYS A 42 -10.28 -9.01 -6.49
C LYS A 42 -9.34 -8.42 -7.53
N ARG A 43 -9.82 -7.47 -8.32
CA ARG A 43 -9.02 -6.72 -9.29
C ARG A 43 -8.34 -5.56 -8.57
N LEU A 44 -7.02 -5.44 -8.73
CA LEU A 44 -6.16 -4.54 -7.96
C LEU A 44 -5.38 -3.61 -8.86
N LEU A 45 -5.27 -2.35 -8.44
CA LEU A 45 -4.26 -1.42 -8.93
C LEU A 45 -3.29 -1.14 -7.78
N LEU A 46 -2.03 -1.44 -7.97
CA LEU A 46 -0.97 -1.08 -7.04
C LEU A 46 -0.36 0.24 -7.48
N ILE A 47 -0.01 1.09 -6.51
CA ILE A 47 0.68 2.36 -6.78
C ILE A 47 1.92 2.41 -5.90
N ASP A 48 3.08 2.45 -6.53
CA ASP A 48 4.36 2.60 -5.84
C ASP A 48 4.70 4.09 -5.70
N LEU A 49 4.80 4.59 -4.47
CA LEU A 49 5.21 5.96 -4.17
C LEU A 49 6.60 6.03 -3.52
N ASP A 50 7.35 4.93 -3.51
CA ASP A 50 8.73 4.94 -3.05
C ASP A 50 9.69 5.11 -4.24
N GLN A 51 10.58 6.12 -4.16
CA GLN A 51 11.63 6.34 -5.15
C GLN A 51 12.57 5.14 -5.35
N GLN A 52 12.63 4.25 -4.37
CA GLN A 52 13.41 3.01 -4.48
C GLN A 52 12.77 2.01 -5.46
N GLY A 53 11.48 2.14 -5.80
CA GLY A 53 10.78 1.30 -6.75
C GLY A 53 10.74 -0.18 -6.35
N ASN A 54 10.79 -0.49 -5.05
CA ASN A 54 10.87 -1.87 -4.57
C ASN A 54 9.60 -2.68 -4.90
N LEU A 55 8.41 -2.07 -4.78
CA LEU A 55 7.18 -2.73 -5.19
C LEU A 55 7.16 -2.94 -6.70
N SER A 56 7.54 -1.92 -7.45
CA SER A 56 7.62 -1.95 -8.92
C SER A 56 8.56 -3.06 -9.40
N SER A 57 9.76 -3.16 -8.83
CA SER A 57 10.77 -4.18 -9.16
C SER A 57 10.30 -5.59 -8.79
N SER A 58 9.39 -5.73 -7.82
CA SER A 58 8.84 -7.03 -7.43
C SER A 58 7.83 -7.57 -8.45
N PHE A 59 7.29 -6.73 -9.34
CA PHE A 59 6.34 -7.12 -10.38
C PHE A 59 6.86 -6.99 -11.80
N LEU A 60 7.77 -6.07 -12.05
CA LEU A 60 8.27 -5.72 -13.39
C LEU A 60 9.75 -6.10 -13.54
N GLU A 61 10.17 -6.43 -14.76
CA GLU A 61 11.54 -6.87 -15.03
C GLU A 61 12.56 -5.73 -14.90
N ASN A 62 12.29 -4.60 -15.55
CA ASN A 62 13.19 -3.45 -15.56
C ASN A 62 12.41 -2.15 -15.44
N ILE A 63 12.44 -1.55 -14.25
CA ILE A 63 11.73 -0.29 -13.97
C ILE A 63 12.45 0.94 -14.52
N TYR A 64 13.73 0.82 -14.91
CA TYR A 64 14.54 1.94 -15.38
C TYR A 64 14.36 2.24 -16.88
N THR A 65 13.76 1.30 -17.62
CA THR A 65 13.49 1.45 -19.06
C THR A 65 12.02 1.72 -19.36
N LEU A 66 11.20 1.91 -18.34
CA LEU A 66 9.79 2.24 -18.51
C LEU A 66 9.64 3.65 -19.08
N GLU A 67 8.81 3.78 -20.11
CA GLU A 67 8.50 5.06 -20.75
C GLU A 67 7.72 5.97 -19.78
N PHE A 68 6.79 5.36 -19.02
CA PHE A 68 5.94 6.07 -18.08
C PHE A 68 5.98 5.45 -16.68
N THR A 69 6.07 6.32 -15.67
CA THR A 69 6.02 5.99 -14.25
C THR A 69 5.09 6.96 -13.52
N ILE A 70 4.91 6.79 -12.22
CA ILE A 70 4.11 7.69 -11.38
C ILE A 70 4.55 9.15 -11.49
N VAL A 71 5.83 9.40 -11.80
CA VAL A 71 6.39 10.76 -11.96
C VAL A 71 5.69 11.51 -13.09
N ASN A 72 5.38 10.81 -14.17
CA ASN A 72 4.69 11.41 -15.31
C ASN A 72 3.29 11.90 -14.94
N LEU A 73 2.56 11.19 -14.05
CA LEU A 73 1.27 11.65 -13.55
C LEU A 73 1.35 12.95 -12.73
N PHE A 74 2.50 13.23 -12.13
CA PHE A 74 2.70 14.41 -11.30
C PHE A 74 3.23 15.60 -12.07
N LEU A 75 3.95 15.36 -13.17
CA LEU A 75 4.61 16.41 -13.93
C LEU A 75 3.88 16.77 -15.23
N ASP A 76 3.02 15.90 -15.72
CA ASP A 76 2.23 16.09 -16.94
C ASP A 76 0.73 16.03 -16.61
N ASN A 77 0.11 17.21 -16.58
CA ASN A 77 -1.31 17.33 -16.26
C ASN A 77 -2.22 16.67 -17.30
N ASP A 78 -1.76 16.57 -18.54
CA ASP A 78 -2.56 16.06 -19.67
C ASP A 78 -2.41 14.55 -19.88
N ILE A 79 -1.47 13.90 -19.18
CA ILE A 79 -1.27 12.46 -19.33
C ILE A 79 -2.48 11.68 -18.84
N ASP A 80 -2.99 10.77 -19.67
CA ASP A 80 -4.01 9.80 -19.26
C ASP A 80 -3.39 8.77 -18.31
N ILE A 81 -3.98 8.59 -17.14
CA ILE A 81 -3.54 7.60 -16.14
C ILE A 81 -3.42 6.19 -16.74
N ALA A 82 -4.25 5.85 -17.73
CA ALA A 82 -4.21 4.55 -18.39
C ALA A 82 -2.88 4.26 -19.10
N LYS A 83 -2.15 5.29 -19.54
CA LYS A 83 -0.82 5.13 -20.16
C LYS A 83 0.26 4.72 -19.17
N VAL A 84 0.08 5.07 -17.90
CA VAL A 84 1.06 4.82 -16.83
C VAL A 84 0.83 3.47 -16.17
N ILE A 85 -0.37 2.89 -16.30
CA ILE A 85 -0.70 1.58 -15.75
C ILE A 85 0.02 0.48 -16.54
N GLN A 86 0.80 -0.33 -15.82
CA GLN A 86 1.48 -1.50 -16.37
C GLN A 86 0.75 -2.78 -15.94
N LYS A 87 0.61 -3.72 -16.88
CA LYS A 87 0.11 -5.07 -16.59
C LYS A 87 1.22 -5.88 -15.94
N THR A 88 0.87 -6.64 -14.90
CA THR A 88 1.81 -7.60 -14.31
C THR A 88 1.60 -9.00 -14.90
N SER A 89 2.48 -9.94 -14.58
CA SER A 89 2.31 -11.36 -14.94
C SER A 89 1.22 -12.07 -14.14
N PHE A 90 0.61 -11.40 -13.17
CA PHE A 90 -0.42 -11.95 -12.30
C PHE A 90 -1.80 -11.45 -12.72
N GLN A 91 -2.74 -12.37 -12.86
CA GLN A 91 -4.12 -12.01 -13.14
C GLN A 91 -4.66 -11.09 -12.06
N ASN A 92 -5.44 -10.09 -12.46
CA ASN A 92 -6.09 -9.13 -11.57
C ASN A 92 -5.15 -8.18 -10.80
N ILE A 93 -3.86 -8.10 -11.13
CA ILE A 93 -2.92 -7.17 -10.51
C ILE A 93 -2.30 -6.28 -11.60
N ASP A 94 -2.63 -4.99 -11.57
CA ASP A 94 -1.99 -3.95 -12.38
C ASP A 94 -1.18 -3.04 -11.45
N ILE A 95 -0.21 -2.30 -12.00
CA ILE A 95 0.66 -1.42 -11.22
C ILE A 95 0.93 -0.10 -11.92
N ILE A 96 0.91 1.00 -11.17
CA ILE A 96 1.56 2.27 -11.53
C ILE A 96 2.94 2.24 -10.89
N PRO A 97 4.01 2.11 -11.70
CA PRO A 97 5.35 1.91 -11.18
C PRO A 97 6.03 3.22 -10.78
N SER A 98 7.02 3.09 -9.91
CA SER A 98 7.95 4.14 -9.51
C SER A 98 9.38 3.81 -9.92
N ASN A 99 10.22 4.84 -9.94
CA ASN A 99 11.66 4.74 -10.08
C ASN A 99 12.35 5.91 -9.34
N ILE A 100 13.68 5.99 -9.45
CA ILE A 100 14.50 6.99 -8.77
C ILE A 100 14.12 8.46 -9.12
N ASP A 101 13.52 8.70 -10.27
CA ASP A 101 13.11 10.04 -10.68
C ASP A 101 12.04 10.64 -9.75
N LEU A 102 11.30 9.80 -9.03
CA LEU A 102 10.35 10.25 -8.01
C LEU A 102 11.02 11.09 -6.89
N SER A 103 12.33 10.93 -6.68
CA SER A 103 13.10 11.76 -5.74
C SER A 103 13.06 13.26 -6.04
N LYS A 104 12.76 13.62 -7.28
CA LYS A 104 12.77 15.01 -7.76
C LYS A 104 11.46 15.73 -7.50
N ILE A 105 10.36 15.01 -7.18
CA ILE A 105 9.02 15.63 -7.08
C ILE A 105 8.91 16.67 -5.96
N ASP A 106 9.58 16.45 -4.81
CA ASP A 106 9.55 17.39 -3.70
C ASP A 106 10.09 18.77 -4.13
N LEU A 107 11.12 18.81 -4.98
CA LEU A 107 11.69 20.03 -5.50
C LEU A 107 10.86 20.62 -6.64
N GLN A 108 10.44 19.78 -7.60
CA GLN A 108 9.72 20.21 -8.80
C GLN A 108 8.32 20.75 -8.48
N LEU A 109 7.67 20.18 -7.46
CA LEU A 109 6.34 20.57 -7.02
C LEU A 109 6.34 21.48 -5.78
N ALA A 110 7.50 22.00 -5.37
CA ALA A 110 7.61 22.86 -4.18
C ALA A 110 6.77 24.16 -4.27
N GLY A 111 6.53 24.64 -5.50
CA GLY A 111 5.72 25.83 -5.78
C GLY A 111 4.23 25.54 -6.05
N GLU A 112 3.81 24.26 -6.05
CA GLU A 112 2.45 23.86 -6.40
C GLU A 112 1.62 23.63 -5.13
N PRO A 113 0.70 24.55 -4.76
CA PRO A 113 -0.08 24.45 -3.52
C PRO A 113 -0.93 23.19 -3.45
N ASP A 114 -1.40 22.72 -4.62
CA ASP A 114 -2.34 21.60 -4.77
C ASP A 114 -1.66 20.28 -5.10
N ALA A 115 -0.32 20.22 -5.10
CA ALA A 115 0.44 19.01 -5.42
C ALA A 115 -0.03 17.75 -4.64
N GLN A 116 -0.47 17.92 -3.41
CA GLN A 116 -0.98 16.82 -2.58
C GLN A 116 -2.26 16.16 -3.13
N TYR A 117 -3.00 16.82 -4.04
CA TYR A 117 -4.26 16.31 -4.62
C TYR A 117 -4.05 15.61 -5.95
N PHE A 118 -2.90 15.72 -6.60
CA PHE A 118 -2.67 15.21 -7.95
C PHE A 118 -3.06 13.74 -8.14
N LEU A 119 -2.65 12.85 -7.23
CA LEU A 119 -3.05 11.45 -7.34
C LEU A 119 -4.56 11.27 -7.16
N ALA A 120 -5.14 11.94 -6.17
CA ALA A 120 -6.58 11.85 -5.92
C ALA A 120 -7.40 12.31 -7.14
N ASP A 121 -6.96 13.34 -7.84
CA ASP A 121 -7.63 13.84 -9.03
C ASP A 121 -7.46 12.89 -10.21
N LYS A 122 -6.25 12.40 -10.48
CA LYS A 122 -5.99 11.40 -11.54
C LYS A 122 -6.78 10.09 -11.32
N LEU A 123 -6.98 9.67 -10.09
CA LEU A 123 -7.77 8.47 -9.77
C LEU A 123 -9.27 8.65 -10.04
N LYS A 124 -9.80 9.89 -10.09
CA LYS A 124 -11.19 10.16 -10.51
C LYS A 124 -11.41 9.85 -12.00
N ASP A 125 -10.37 10.01 -12.82
CA ASP A 125 -10.41 9.78 -14.26
C ASP A 125 -10.21 8.31 -14.64
N LEU A 126 -9.96 7.45 -13.65
CA LEU A 126 -9.72 6.04 -13.86
C LEU A 126 -10.97 5.33 -14.41
N LYS A 127 -10.90 4.90 -15.67
CA LYS A 127 -12.03 4.23 -16.38
C LYS A 127 -12.12 2.74 -16.09
N GLU A 128 -11.02 2.15 -15.63
CA GLU A 128 -10.97 0.72 -15.32
C GLU A 128 -11.57 0.41 -13.96
N SER A 129 -12.26 -0.73 -13.86
CA SER A 129 -12.86 -1.16 -12.60
C SER A 129 -11.87 -1.97 -11.78
N TYR A 130 -11.50 -1.44 -10.63
CA TYR A 130 -10.75 -2.14 -9.60
C TYR A 130 -11.62 -2.32 -8.36
N ASN A 131 -11.33 -3.38 -7.58
CA ASN A 131 -11.93 -3.55 -6.25
C ASN A 131 -11.14 -2.76 -5.22
N TYR A 132 -9.81 -2.83 -5.31
CA TYR A 132 -8.89 -2.13 -4.42
C TYR A 132 -7.82 -1.39 -5.22
N ILE A 133 -7.44 -0.23 -4.70
CA ILE A 133 -6.21 0.47 -5.07
C ILE A 133 -5.33 0.46 -3.83
N ILE A 134 -4.12 -0.11 -3.91
CA ILE A 134 -3.21 -0.19 -2.77
C ILE A 134 -1.98 0.66 -3.06
N ILE A 135 -1.72 1.64 -2.20
CA ILE A 135 -0.64 2.62 -2.33
C ILE A 135 0.48 2.25 -1.37
N ASP A 136 1.65 1.89 -1.88
CA ASP A 136 2.86 1.68 -1.09
C ASP A 136 3.58 3.02 -0.87
N CYS A 137 3.63 3.49 0.38
CA CYS A 137 4.21 4.77 0.73
C CYS A 137 5.69 4.64 1.13
N PRO A 138 6.55 5.66 0.82
CA PRO A 138 7.94 5.68 1.24
C PRO A 138 8.09 5.79 2.77
N PRO A 139 9.31 5.52 3.31
CA PRO A 139 9.59 5.65 4.75
C PRO A 139 9.86 7.11 5.18
N SER A 140 9.00 8.02 4.73
CA SER A 140 9.09 9.44 5.05
C SER A 140 7.69 10.06 5.14
N LEU A 141 7.57 11.24 5.73
CA LEU A 141 6.33 12.03 5.72
C LEU A 141 6.41 13.21 4.72
N GLY A 142 7.20 13.04 3.63
CA GLY A 142 7.34 14.00 2.54
C GLY A 142 6.09 14.12 1.68
N LEU A 143 6.23 14.79 0.52
CA LEU A 143 5.12 15.04 -0.40
C LEU A 143 4.51 13.74 -0.92
N ALA A 144 5.32 12.74 -1.31
CA ALA A 144 4.83 11.45 -1.82
C ALA A 144 3.89 10.75 -0.83
N THR A 145 4.26 10.68 0.46
CA THR A 145 3.37 10.11 1.49
C THR A 145 2.10 10.96 1.67
N ARG A 146 2.19 12.28 1.62
CA ARG A 146 1.00 13.15 1.70
C ARG A 146 0.07 12.92 0.51
N ILE A 147 0.60 12.83 -0.70
CA ILE A 147 -0.15 12.50 -1.93
C ILE A 147 -0.92 11.17 -1.76
N GLY A 148 -0.23 10.12 -1.28
CA GLY A 148 -0.85 8.82 -1.03
C GLY A 148 -1.97 8.87 0.03
N LEU A 149 -1.74 9.57 1.14
CA LEU A 149 -2.73 9.72 2.22
C LEU A 149 -3.92 10.60 1.82
N VAL A 150 -3.72 11.62 0.99
CA VAL A 150 -4.82 12.45 0.48
C VAL A 150 -5.69 11.66 -0.50
N ALA A 151 -5.12 10.76 -1.27
CA ALA A 151 -5.85 9.91 -2.21
C ALA A 151 -6.56 8.72 -1.54
N ALA A 152 -6.11 8.29 -0.35
CA ALA A 152 -6.61 7.07 0.30
C ALA A 152 -7.94 7.28 1.04
N ASP A 153 -8.76 6.23 1.04
CA ASP A 153 -9.92 6.13 1.94
C ASP A 153 -9.44 5.68 3.33
N GLU A 154 -8.47 4.74 3.38
CA GLU A 154 -7.98 4.15 4.63
C GLU A 154 -6.47 3.92 4.62
N VAL A 155 -5.90 3.79 5.82
CA VAL A 155 -4.47 3.54 6.03
C VAL A 155 -4.26 2.28 6.84
N ILE A 156 -3.42 1.37 6.33
CA ILE A 156 -2.84 0.25 7.06
C ILE A 156 -1.46 0.68 7.55
N ILE A 157 -1.18 0.48 8.84
CA ILE A 157 0.07 0.88 9.47
C ILE A 157 0.82 -0.37 9.96
N PRO A 158 1.79 -0.89 9.19
CA PRO A 158 2.67 -1.95 9.65
C PRO A 158 3.56 -1.48 10.80
N LEU A 159 3.75 -2.32 11.82
CA LEU A 159 4.68 -2.05 12.90
C LEU A 159 5.35 -3.34 13.41
N GLU A 160 6.49 -3.19 14.04
CA GLU A 160 7.21 -4.26 14.71
C GLU A 160 7.06 -4.09 16.22
N CYS A 161 6.97 -5.19 16.98
CA CYS A 161 6.91 -5.17 18.44
C CYS A 161 8.28 -4.82 19.03
N GLN A 162 8.55 -3.52 19.14
CA GLN A 162 9.79 -2.93 19.65
C GLN A 162 9.47 -1.79 20.63
N GLU A 163 10.46 -1.40 21.44
CA GLU A 163 10.32 -0.40 22.52
C GLU A 163 9.55 0.87 22.12
N TRP A 164 9.74 1.35 20.92
CA TRP A 164 9.13 2.60 20.43
C TRP A 164 7.97 2.39 19.46
N ALA A 165 7.38 1.18 19.40
CA ALA A 165 6.35 0.87 18.40
C ALA A 165 5.16 1.84 18.45
N VAL A 166 4.57 2.04 19.63
CA VAL A 166 3.42 2.95 19.81
C VAL A 166 3.81 4.42 19.64
N LYS A 167 4.93 4.85 20.25
CA LYS A 167 5.42 6.24 20.15
C LYS A 167 5.87 6.57 18.74
N GLY A 168 6.54 5.63 18.05
CA GLY A 168 7.04 5.81 16.69
C GLY A 168 5.95 6.10 15.66
N THR A 169 4.70 5.69 15.92
CA THR A 169 3.57 6.02 15.04
C THR A 169 2.95 7.39 15.30
N ALA A 170 3.32 8.07 16.39
CA ALA A 170 2.68 9.35 16.78
C ALA A 170 2.78 10.43 15.71
N TYR A 171 3.93 10.54 15.04
CA TYR A 171 4.12 11.51 13.96
C TYR A 171 3.23 11.20 12.75
N LEU A 172 3.14 9.93 12.34
CA LEU A 172 2.25 9.52 11.26
C LEU A 172 0.79 9.77 11.62
N ARG A 173 0.34 9.41 12.83
CA ARG A 173 -1.02 9.70 13.31
C ARG A 173 -1.30 11.20 13.33
N GLY A 174 -0.32 12.02 13.73
CA GLY A 174 -0.41 13.47 13.67
C GLY A 174 -0.57 13.99 12.23
N ALA A 175 0.17 13.42 11.27
CA ALA A 175 0.04 13.76 9.85
C ALA A 175 -1.34 13.35 9.31
N ILE A 176 -1.81 12.13 9.60
CA ILE A 176 -3.16 11.66 9.23
C ILE A 176 -4.23 12.61 9.80
N THR A 177 -4.11 13.00 11.07
CA THR A 177 -5.06 13.93 11.70
C THR A 177 -5.09 15.29 11.00
N LYS A 178 -3.92 15.83 10.58
CA LYS A 178 -3.83 17.09 9.84
C LYS A 178 -4.46 16.95 8.45
N ILE A 179 -4.21 15.84 7.76
CA ILE A 179 -4.79 15.55 6.42
C ILE A 179 -6.31 15.42 6.53
N ARG A 180 -6.84 14.69 7.51
CA ARG A 180 -8.29 14.60 7.75
C ARG A 180 -8.94 15.96 7.92
N LYS A 181 -8.30 16.85 8.66
CA LYS A 181 -8.85 18.20 8.95
C LYS A 181 -8.82 19.14 7.74
N ARG A 182 -7.89 18.97 6.81
CA ARG A 182 -7.60 19.98 5.78
C ARG A 182 -7.77 19.53 4.34
N ALA A 183 -7.54 18.24 4.05
CA ALA A 183 -7.42 17.77 2.69
C ALA A 183 -8.33 16.55 2.38
N ASN A 184 -8.44 15.59 3.30
CA ASN A 184 -9.24 14.38 3.09
C ASN A 184 -10.00 14.01 4.37
N PRO A 185 -11.20 14.58 4.61
CA PRO A 185 -12.00 14.30 5.82
C PRO A 185 -12.41 12.83 5.99
N LYS A 186 -12.37 12.04 4.92
CA LYS A 186 -12.78 10.62 4.91
C LYS A 186 -11.67 9.67 5.31
N LEU A 187 -10.41 10.14 5.33
CA LEU A 187 -9.27 9.30 5.64
C LEU A 187 -9.38 8.69 7.04
N GLU A 188 -9.38 7.36 7.12
CA GLU A 188 -9.43 6.63 8.39
C GLU A 188 -8.22 5.72 8.56
N ILE A 189 -7.88 5.40 9.80
CA ILE A 189 -6.93 4.30 10.06
C ILE A 189 -7.73 3.00 10.08
N MET A 190 -7.52 2.15 9.06
CA MET A 190 -8.10 0.82 8.99
C MET A 190 -7.58 -0.03 10.15
N GLY A 191 -6.25 -0.09 10.31
CA GLY A 191 -5.66 -0.83 11.41
C GLY A 191 -4.14 -0.85 11.40
N TYR A 192 -3.62 -1.48 12.45
CA TYR A 192 -2.19 -1.73 12.67
C TYR A 192 -1.88 -3.20 12.46
N ILE A 193 -0.91 -3.52 11.60
CA ILE A 193 -0.46 -4.90 11.37
C ILE A 193 0.84 -5.13 12.14
N ILE A 194 0.83 -6.06 13.08
CA ILE A 194 2.05 -6.54 13.72
C ILE A 194 2.83 -7.38 12.71
N ASN A 195 4.04 -6.94 12.40
CA ASN A 195 4.92 -7.58 11.44
C ASN A 195 6.24 -8.00 12.07
N LYS A 196 6.87 -9.03 11.50
CA LYS A 196 8.14 -9.63 11.95
C LYS A 196 8.11 -10.14 13.38
N PHE A 197 6.94 -10.51 13.87
CA PHE A 197 6.79 -11.06 15.22
C PHE A 197 7.46 -12.44 15.32
N VAL A 198 8.28 -12.64 16.34
CA VAL A 198 8.99 -13.91 16.57
C VAL A 198 8.35 -14.69 17.73
N GLY A 199 7.82 -13.99 18.74
CA GLY A 199 7.07 -14.57 19.86
C GLY A 199 7.88 -15.48 20.81
N ARG A 200 9.22 -15.37 20.80
CA ARG A 200 10.09 -16.20 21.62
C ARG A 200 10.89 -15.44 22.68
N ARG A 201 10.81 -14.11 22.68
CA ARG A 201 11.55 -13.24 23.59
C ARG A 201 10.58 -12.57 24.56
N LYS A 202 10.80 -12.71 25.86
CA LYS A 202 9.96 -12.05 26.89
C LYS A 202 9.77 -10.55 26.66
N LEU A 203 10.81 -9.87 26.18
CA LEU A 203 10.74 -8.44 25.90
C LEU A 203 9.82 -8.13 24.71
N GLU A 204 9.79 -8.99 23.70
CA GLU A 204 8.91 -8.84 22.54
C GLU A 204 7.43 -9.06 22.93
N GLU A 205 7.15 -9.97 23.86
CA GLU A 205 5.82 -10.19 24.42
C GLU A 205 5.31 -8.94 25.16
N VAL A 206 6.16 -8.29 25.97
CA VAL A 206 5.81 -7.03 26.65
C VAL A 206 5.49 -5.92 25.63
N TYR A 207 6.28 -5.81 24.56
CA TYR A 207 6.01 -4.82 23.52
C TYR A 207 4.76 -5.16 22.70
N HIS A 208 4.47 -6.44 22.50
CA HIS A 208 3.26 -6.90 21.86
C HIS A 208 2.02 -6.49 22.67
N GLU A 209 2.01 -6.76 23.98
CA GLU A 209 0.95 -6.30 24.89
C GLU A 209 0.79 -4.77 24.85
N THR A 210 1.90 -4.03 24.89
CA THR A 210 1.88 -2.56 24.76
C THR A 210 1.23 -2.08 23.46
N VAL A 211 1.45 -2.79 22.35
CA VAL A 211 0.82 -2.48 21.07
C VAL A 211 -0.68 -2.77 21.12
N LEU A 212 -1.07 -3.94 21.64
CA LEU A 212 -2.49 -4.31 21.80
C LEU A 212 -3.24 -3.33 22.70
N GLU A 213 -2.67 -2.96 23.85
CA GLU A 213 -3.26 -1.96 24.74
C GLU A 213 -3.34 -0.57 24.11
N GLY A 214 -2.30 -0.17 23.35
CA GLY A 214 -2.20 1.15 22.76
C GLY A 214 -3.14 1.39 21.59
N PHE A 215 -3.48 0.34 20.82
CA PHE A 215 -4.29 0.45 19.61
C PHE A 215 -5.59 -0.36 19.65
N LYS A 216 -5.74 -1.23 20.65
CA LYS A 216 -6.97 -2.01 20.95
C LYS A 216 -7.55 -2.72 19.71
N ASP A 217 -8.81 -2.46 19.42
CA ASP A 217 -9.60 -3.00 18.32
C ASP A 217 -9.10 -2.59 16.92
N LYS A 218 -8.16 -1.64 16.84
CA LYS A 218 -7.50 -1.26 15.60
C LYS A 218 -6.30 -2.14 15.23
N VAL A 219 -5.90 -3.12 16.06
CA VAL A 219 -4.88 -4.09 15.68
C VAL A 219 -5.53 -5.24 14.90
N PHE A 220 -5.00 -5.53 13.70
CA PHE A 220 -5.44 -6.70 12.93
C PHE A 220 -5.21 -7.97 13.74
N LYS A 221 -6.13 -8.93 13.65
CA LYS A 221 -6.03 -10.23 14.31
C LYS A 221 -4.90 -11.08 13.72
N VAL A 222 -4.60 -10.83 12.46
CA VAL A 222 -3.52 -11.50 11.75
C VAL A 222 -2.19 -10.83 12.06
N GLU A 223 -1.24 -11.62 12.55
CA GLU A 223 0.15 -11.21 12.78
C GLU A 223 1.07 -11.85 11.76
N LEU A 224 2.01 -11.08 11.25
CA LEU A 224 2.98 -11.55 10.26
C LEU A 224 4.29 -11.94 10.96
N LYS A 225 4.58 -13.22 10.95
CA LYS A 225 5.84 -13.74 11.53
C LYS A 225 7.02 -13.42 10.61
N ASN A 226 8.21 -13.27 11.21
CA ASN A 226 9.43 -13.16 10.43
C ASN A 226 9.72 -14.45 9.67
N SER A 227 10.00 -14.36 8.37
CA SER A 227 10.30 -15.54 7.54
C SER A 227 11.18 -15.17 6.35
N VAL A 228 12.22 -15.97 6.09
CA VAL A 228 13.05 -15.85 4.90
C VAL A 228 12.28 -16.11 3.60
N LYS A 229 11.19 -16.86 3.68
CA LYS A 229 10.32 -17.16 2.52
C LYS A 229 9.74 -15.91 1.87
N TYR A 230 9.54 -14.84 2.63
CA TYR A 230 9.08 -13.56 2.06
C TYR A 230 10.16 -12.88 1.22
N ALA A 231 11.42 -12.96 1.64
CA ALA A 231 12.55 -12.45 0.85
C ALA A 231 12.74 -13.28 -0.43
N GLU A 232 12.66 -14.61 -0.34
CA GLU A 232 12.70 -15.50 -1.48
C GLU A 232 11.57 -15.19 -2.48
N ALA A 233 10.33 -15.04 -2.00
CA ALA A 233 9.17 -14.69 -2.81
C ALA A 233 9.40 -13.38 -3.58
N THR A 234 9.91 -12.35 -2.90
CA THR A 234 10.23 -11.06 -3.51
C THR A 234 11.32 -11.18 -4.56
N THR A 235 12.43 -11.92 -4.25
CA THR A 235 13.52 -12.16 -5.18
C THR A 235 13.06 -12.89 -6.45
N LEU A 236 12.13 -13.84 -6.31
CA LEU A 236 11.53 -14.57 -7.42
C LEU A 236 10.36 -13.84 -8.07
N LYS A 237 10.07 -12.62 -7.66
CA LYS A 237 8.96 -11.78 -8.17
C LYS A 237 7.61 -12.49 -8.15
N LYS A 238 7.35 -13.31 -7.14
CA LYS A 238 6.10 -14.07 -6.98
C LYS A 238 5.56 -13.83 -5.57
N PRO A 239 4.38 -13.20 -5.40
CA PRO A 239 3.74 -13.12 -4.10
C PRO A 239 3.71 -14.49 -3.41
N ILE A 240 3.80 -14.53 -2.09
CA ILE A 240 3.96 -15.78 -1.32
C ILE A 240 2.86 -16.80 -1.63
N THR A 241 1.65 -16.35 -1.95
CA THR A 241 0.52 -17.21 -2.31
C THR A 241 0.69 -17.90 -3.65
N TYR A 242 1.49 -17.34 -4.55
CA TYR A 242 1.89 -17.93 -5.84
C TYR A 242 3.22 -18.68 -5.76
N TYR A 243 4.15 -18.25 -4.87
CA TYR A 243 5.44 -18.89 -4.70
C TYR A 243 5.35 -20.19 -3.90
N LEU A 244 4.70 -20.15 -2.74
CA LEU A 244 4.53 -21.29 -1.84
C LEU A 244 3.06 -21.38 -1.37
N PRO A 245 2.13 -21.79 -2.26
CA PRO A 245 0.69 -21.68 -2.01
C PRO A 245 0.20 -22.48 -0.81
N SER A 246 0.88 -23.58 -0.44
CA SER A 246 0.51 -24.43 0.70
C SER A 246 1.26 -24.07 1.99
N SER A 247 2.01 -22.96 2.02
CA SER A 247 2.78 -22.56 3.21
C SER A 247 1.93 -21.84 4.26
N GLU A 248 2.36 -21.88 5.53
CA GLU A 248 1.78 -21.10 6.63
C GLU A 248 1.77 -19.60 6.28
N GLN A 249 2.83 -19.12 5.61
CA GLN A 249 2.97 -17.73 5.19
C GLN A 249 1.89 -17.32 4.17
N ALA A 250 1.60 -18.18 3.19
CA ALA A 250 0.54 -17.94 2.22
C ALA A 250 -0.83 -17.91 2.90
N GLU A 251 -1.09 -18.87 3.80
CA GLU A 251 -2.33 -18.93 4.54
C GLU A 251 -2.52 -17.70 5.46
N THR A 252 -1.45 -17.20 6.05
CA THR A 252 -1.48 -15.97 6.87
C THR A 252 -1.93 -14.77 6.03
N TYR A 253 -1.40 -14.61 4.81
CA TYR A 253 -1.83 -13.53 3.92
C TYR A 253 -3.27 -13.71 3.38
N ARG A 254 -3.74 -14.94 3.18
CA ARG A 254 -5.16 -15.20 2.85
C ARG A 254 -6.09 -14.80 3.98
N LYS A 255 -5.71 -15.06 5.23
CA LYS A 255 -6.45 -14.61 6.42
C LYS A 255 -6.46 -13.09 6.51
N LEU A 256 -5.32 -12.42 6.29
CA LEU A 256 -5.23 -10.96 6.26
C LEU A 256 -6.13 -10.37 5.15
N ALA A 257 -6.07 -10.94 3.95
CA ALA A 257 -6.95 -10.52 2.85
C ALA A 257 -8.44 -10.69 3.20
N GLN A 258 -8.80 -11.78 3.90
CA GLN A 258 -10.17 -11.99 4.35
C GLN A 258 -10.60 -10.97 5.42
N GLU A 259 -9.70 -10.63 6.34
CA GLU A 259 -9.95 -9.62 7.38
C GLU A 259 -10.20 -8.24 6.75
N ILE A 260 -9.40 -7.86 5.74
CA ILE A 260 -9.58 -6.62 4.98
C ILE A 260 -10.91 -6.62 4.19
N ILE A 261 -11.26 -7.73 3.53
CA ILE A 261 -12.53 -7.84 2.79
C ILE A 261 -13.73 -7.73 3.74
N ASN A 262 -13.64 -8.25 4.94
CA ASN A 262 -14.71 -8.19 5.93
C ASN A 262 -14.83 -6.81 6.61
N HIS A 263 -13.81 -5.94 6.43
CA HIS A 263 -13.84 -4.56 6.94
C HIS A 263 -14.63 -3.62 6.03
N ASP A 264 -14.84 -4.01 4.75
CA ASP A 264 -15.65 -3.29 3.75
C ASP A 264 -17.15 -3.46 4.01
#